data_b215110d0a769c61544e5feb154db108
#
_entry.id   b215110d0a769c61544e5feb154db108
#
_cell.length_a   1.000
_cell.length_b   1.000
_cell.length_c   1.000
_cell.angle_alpha   90.00
_cell.angle_beta   90.00
_cell.angle_gamma   90.00
#
_symmetry.space_group_name_H-M   'P 1'
#
loop_
_entity.id
_entity.type
_entity.pdbx_description
1 polymer ?
#
loop_
_entity_poly.entity_id
_entity_poly.type
_entity_poly.pdbx_seq_one_letter_code
_entity_poly.pdbx_strand_id
1 'polypeptide(L)'
;MEISRMVIKGQCLGVGEWKDYTTQEIFGSTLDLGFRTANGRFSMQSIKVQKIDSRDFESYVDSIIELDLTDCTVSAYSQGSRSVLSIRAKNAEVQGVIDL
;
A
#
# COMPACT_ATOMS: atom_id res chain seq x y z
N MET A 1 4.69 -10.90 10.86
CA MET A 1 6.14 -10.70 10.62
C MET A 1 6.42 -9.20 10.55
N GLU A 2 7.39 -8.77 11.28
CA GLU A 2 7.78 -7.36 11.29
C GLU A 2 9.00 -7.14 10.44
N ILE A 3 8.98 -6.07 9.65
CA ILE A 3 10.05 -5.71 8.73
C ILE A 3 10.36 -4.24 8.95
N SER A 4 11.64 -3.92 9.25
CA SER A 4 12.03 -2.55 9.56
C SER A 4 11.93 -1.60 8.35
N ARG A 5 12.17 -2.11 7.16
CA ARG A 5 12.08 -1.33 5.93
C ARG A 5 11.69 -2.21 4.74
N MET A 6 10.83 -1.69 3.88
CA MET A 6 10.33 -2.39 2.71
C MET A 6 10.17 -1.41 1.56
N VAL A 7 10.64 -1.77 0.37
CA VAL A 7 10.48 -0.95 -0.83
C VAL A 7 9.61 -1.70 -1.82
N ILE A 8 8.56 -1.04 -2.29
CA ILE A 8 7.62 -1.62 -3.26
C ILE A 8 7.52 -0.69 -4.46
N LYS A 9 7.63 -1.26 -5.66
CA LYS A 9 7.41 -0.54 -6.92
C LYS A 9 6.10 -1.00 -7.53
N GLY A 10 5.29 -0.07 -7.98
CA GLY A 10 4.04 -0.40 -8.65
C GLY A 10 3.31 0.85 -9.12
N GLN A 11 2.26 0.62 -9.90
CA GLN A 11 1.37 1.69 -10.32
C GLN A 11 0.39 2.00 -9.19
N CYS A 12 0.29 3.26 -8.80
CA CYS A 12 -0.69 3.68 -7.81
C CYS A 12 -2.07 3.71 -8.47
N LEU A 13 -2.91 2.75 -8.13
CA LEU A 13 -4.24 2.60 -8.71
C LEU A 13 -5.30 3.41 -7.97
N GLY A 14 -5.08 3.68 -6.70
CA GLY A 14 -6.01 4.45 -5.90
C GLY A 14 -5.46 4.74 -4.51
N VAL A 15 -6.05 5.74 -3.88
CA VAL A 15 -5.72 6.17 -2.53
C VAL A 15 -7.03 6.40 -1.77
N GLY A 16 -7.08 5.95 -0.54
CA GLY A 16 -8.25 6.11 0.29
C GLY A 16 -7.90 6.34 1.76
N GLU A 17 -8.91 6.52 2.58
CA GLU A 17 -8.75 6.65 4.02
C GLU A 17 -8.78 5.27 4.68
N TRP A 18 -7.86 5.04 5.59
CA TRP A 18 -7.89 3.91 6.49
C TRP A 18 -8.57 4.33 7.77
N LYS A 19 -9.81 3.88 7.97
CA LYS A 19 -10.62 4.29 9.12
C LYS A 19 -11.41 3.15 9.74
N ASP A 20 -11.81 3.35 10.98
CA ASP A 20 -12.78 2.51 11.66
C ASP A 20 -14.19 2.97 11.26
N TYR A 21 -14.95 2.08 10.60
CA TYR A 21 -16.28 2.39 10.12
C TYR A 21 -17.32 2.56 11.23
N THR A 22 -17.04 2.01 12.42
CA THR A 22 -17.93 2.13 13.58
C THR A 22 -17.77 3.47 14.26
N THR A 23 -16.53 3.90 14.52
CA THR A 23 -16.24 5.15 15.23
C THR A 23 -15.96 6.33 14.31
N GLN A 24 -15.75 6.09 13.01
CA GLN A 24 -15.32 7.07 12.02
C GLN A 24 -13.91 7.65 12.29
N GLU A 25 -13.14 7.00 13.16
CA GLU A 25 -11.76 7.41 13.42
C GLU A 25 -10.87 7.07 12.24
N ILE A 26 -10.06 8.04 11.80
CA ILE A 26 -9.12 7.87 10.70
C ILE A 26 -7.77 7.48 11.27
N PHE A 27 -7.27 6.29 10.89
CA PHE A 27 -5.96 5.79 11.32
C PHE A 27 -4.83 6.21 10.39
N GLY A 28 -5.13 6.50 9.15
CA GLY A 28 -4.15 6.84 8.14
C GLY A 28 -4.71 6.72 6.73
N SER A 29 -3.89 6.19 5.82
CA SER A 29 -4.21 6.07 4.41
C SER A 29 -4.10 4.63 3.92
N THR A 30 -4.83 4.31 2.88
CA THR A 30 -4.71 3.06 2.12
C THR A 30 -4.26 3.38 0.71
N LEU A 31 -3.21 2.70 0.24
CA LEU A 31 -2.75 2.79 -1.15
C LEU A 31 -2.94 1.44 -1.82
N ASP A 32 -3.48 1.45 -3.02
CA ASP A 32 -3.59 0.26 -3.85
C ASP A 32 -2.54 0.32 -4.94
N LEU A 33 -1.58 -0.60 -4.91
CA LEU A 33 -0.53 -0.69 -5.90
C LEU A 33 -0.74 -1.88 -6.81
N GLY A 34 -0.63 -1.64 -8.12
CA GLY A 34 -0.72 -2.67 -9.12
C GLY A 34 0.63 -2.96 -9.76
N PHE A 35 0.89 -4.22 -10.06
CA PHE A 35 2.15 -4.63 -10.68
C PHE A 35 1.96 -5.92 -11.47
N ARG A 36 2.90 -6.18 -12.37
CA ARG A 36 2.91 -7.43 -13.11
C ARG A 36 3.79 -8.45 -12.42
N THR A 37 3.28 -9.67 -12.33
CA THR A 37 4.04 -10.80 -11.78
C THR A 37 5.00 -11.36 -12.83
N ALA A 38 5.91 -12.26 -12.40
CA ALA A 38 6.91 -12.87 -13.27
C ALA A 38 6.30 -13.61 -14.47
N ASN A 39 5.08 -14.14 -14.35
CA ASN A 39 4.38 -14.83 -15.44
C ASN A 39 3.43 -13.91 -16.22
N GLY A 40 3.61 -12.59 -16.10
CA GLY A 40 2.88 -11.60 -16.89
C GLY A 40 1.47 -11.28 -16.41
N ARG A 41 1.02 -11.85 -15.30
CA ARG A 41 -0.29 -11.55 -14.73
C ARG A 41 -0.24 -10.24 -13.96
N PHE A 42 -1.37 -9.54 -13.94
CA PHE A 42 -1.53 -8.33 -13.15
C PHE A 42 -1.93 -8.70 -11.72
N SER A 43 -1.29 -8.08 -10.74
CA SER A 43 -1.59 -8.28 -9.33
C SER A 43 -1.74 -6.94 -8.63
N MET A 44 -2.54 -6.90 -7.57
CA MET A 44 -2.75 -5.69 -6.77
C MET A 44 -2.49 -5.98 -5.30
N GLN A 45 -1.86 -5.03 -4.63
CA GLN A 45 -1.61 -5.11 -3.19
C GLN A 45 -2.04 -3.81 -2.53
N SER A 46 -2.91 -3.91 -1.54
CA SER A 46 -3.29 -2.78 -0.70
C SER A 46 -2.30 -2.63 0.46
N ILE A 47 -1.92 -1.40 0.74
CA ILE A 47 -0.98 -1.05 1.80
C ILE A 47 -1.63 -0.02 2.70
N LYS A 48 -1.61 -0.26 4.01
CA LYS A 48 -2.14 0.66 5.02
C LYS A 48 -0.99 1.37 5.71
N VAL A 49 -1.05 2.70 5.76
CA VAL A 49 -0.02 3.54 6.35
C VAL A 49 -0.64 4.38 7.46
N GLN A 50 -0.04 4.35 8.65
CA GLN A 50 -0.53 5.10 9.81
C GLN A 50 -0.26 6.59 9.69
N LYS A 51 -1.17 7.40 10.22
CA LYS A 51 -0.99 8.84 10.48
C LYS A 51 -0.64 9.72 9.27
N ILE A 52 -0.88 9.24 8.06
CA ILE A 52 -0.66 10.02 6.85
C ILE A 52 -2.01 10.33 6.22
N ASP A 53 -2.20 11.58 5.80
CA ASP A 53 -3.41 12.00 5.11
C ASP A 53 -3.41 11.43 3.69
N SER A 54 -4.52 10.83 3.28
CA SER A 54 -4.65 10.27 1.93
C SER A 54 -4.39 11.30 0.82
N ARG A 55 -4.64 12.57 1.09
CA ARG A 55 -4.39 13.65 0.13
C ARG A 55 -2.91 13.80 -0.22
N ASP A 56 -2.01 13.37 0.66
CA ASP A 56 -0.56 13.42 0.41
C ASP A 56 -0.14 12.48 -0.72
N PHE A 57 -0.96 11.49 -1.06
CA PHE A 57 -0.68 10.52 -2.10
C PHE A 57 -1.53 10.69 -3.36
N GLU A 58 -2.55 11.55 -3.35
CA GLU A 58 -3.49 11.67 -4.47
C GLU A 58 -2.82 12.08 -5.78
N SER A 59 -1.76 12.89 -5.70
CA SER A 59 -1.02 13.32 -6.89
C SER A 59 -0.29 12.19 -7.61
N TYR A 60 -0.11 11.04 -6.94
CA TYR A 60 0.60 9.88 -7.50
C TYR A 60 -0.33 8.88 -8.18
N VAL A 61 -1.66 9.06 -8.10
CA VAL A 61 -2.62 8.15 -8.74
C VAL A 61 -2.32 8.08 -10.25
N ASP A 62 -2.30 6.86 -10.77
CA ASP A 62 -1.94 6.50 -12.15
C ASP A 62 -0.45 6.57 -12.47
N SER A 63 0.39 7.01 -11.55
CA SER A 63 1.84 6.99 -11.71
C SER A 63 2.44 5.69 -11.21
N ILE A 64 3.55 5.27 -11.82
CA ILE A 64 4.36 4.17 -11.29
C ILE A 64 5.32 4.78 -10.29
N ILE A 65 5.25 4.31 -9.05
CA ILE A 65 6.02 4.88 -7.94
C ILE A 65 6.89 3.84 -7.27
N GLU A 66 7.96 4.31 -6.64
CA GLU A 66 8.75 3.54 -5.69
C GLU A 66 8.40 4.03 -4.29
N LEU A 67 7.81 3.14 -3.50
CA LEU A 67 7.30 3.45 -2.16
C LEU A 67 8.21 2.81 -1.11
N ASP A 68 8.76 3.65 -0.24
CA ASP A 68 9.60 3.22 0.87
C ASP A 68 8.77 3.20 2.15
N LEU A 69 8.61 2.01 2.72
CA LEU A 69 7.83 1.79 3.94
C LEU A 69 8.75 1.51 5.11
N THR A 70 8.46 2.10 6.26
CA THR A 70 9.23 1.94 7.49
C THR A 70 8.35 1.38 8.61
N ASP A 71 8.92 0.49 9.41
CA ASP A 71 8.24 -0.20 10.52
C ASP A 71 6.97 -0.92 10.06
N CYS A 72 7.18 -1.91 9.22
CA CYS A 72 6.11 -2.65 8.57
C CYS A 72 5.71 -3.89 9.35
N THR A 73 4.43 -4.21 9.31
CA THR A 73 3.89 -5.49 9.76
C THR A 73 3.24 -6.18 8.56
N VAL A 74 3.73 -7.39 8.26
CA VAL A 74 3.21 -8.20 7.17
C VAL A 74 2.59 -9.46 7.76
N SER A 75 1.35 -9.73 7.41
CA SER A 75 0.66 -10.94 7.81
C SER A 75 -0.11 -11.53 6.63
N ALA A 76 -0.33 -12.84 6.68
CA ALA A 76 -1.12 -13.53 5.69
C ALA A 76 -2.40 -14.04 6.36
N TYR A 77 -3.50 -13.95 5.65
CA TYR A 77 -4.76 -14.52 6.12
C TYR A 77 -5.47 -15.23 4.96
N SER A 78 -6.37 -16.14 5.31
CA SER A 78 -7.14 -16.87 4.33
C SER A 78 -8.48 -16.17 4.11
N GLN A 79 -8.84 -16.00 2.84
CA GLN A 79 -10.13 -15.48 2.43
C GLN A 79 -10.71 -16.46 1.42
N GLY A 80 -11.57 -17.39 1.88
CA GLY A 80 -12.02 -18.51 1.09
C GLY A 80 -10.85 -19.45 0.75
N SER A 81 -10.63 -19.73 -0.51
CA SER A 81 -9.52 -20.58 -0.98
C SER A 81 -8.26 -19.79 -1.30
N ARG A 82 -8.23 -18.49 -1.01
CA ARG A 82 -7.12 -17.59 -1.33
C ARG A 82 -6.34 -17.18 -0.09
N SER A 83 -5.03 -17.04 -0.25
CA SER A 83 -4.18 -16.39 0.75
C SER A 83 -4.00 -14.93 0.36
N VAL A 84 -4.20 -14.02 1.30
CA VAL A 84 -4.11 -12.59 1.09
C VAL A 84 -3.07 -12.02 2.06
N LEU A 85 -2.20 -11.15 1.55
CA LEU A 85 -1.24 -10.44 2.38
C LEU A 85 -1.84 -9.13 2.89
N SER A 86 -1.64 -8.87 4.17
CA SER A 86 -1.91 -7.59 4.80
C SER A 86 -0.58 -6.89 5.08
N ILE A 87 -0.38 -5.70 4.51
CA ILE A 87 0.81 -4.90 4.72
C ILE A 87 0.39 -3.61 5.41
N ARG A 88 0.97 -3.35 6.57
CA ARG A 88 0.77 -2.11 7.32
C ARG A 88 2.13 -1.51 7.62
N ALA A 89 2.24 -0.19 7.54
CA ALA A 89 3.47 0.52 7.84
C ALA A 89 3.17 1.72 8.73
N LYS A 90 4.13 2.11 9.56
CA LYS A 90 4.03 3.33 10.36
C LYS A 90 4.34 4.56 9.54
N ASN A 91 5.24 4.44 8.56
CA ASN A 91 5.62 5.55 7.69
C ASN A 91 5.74 5.07 6.25
N ALA A 92 5.50 5.99 5.31
CA ALA A 92 5.69 5.75 3.89
C ALA A 92 6.18 7.02 3.21
N GLU A 93 7.13 6.87 2.28
CA GLU A 93 7.61 7.95 1.45
C GLU A 93 7.68 7.49 0.00
N VAL A 94 7.27 8.35 -0.92
CA VAL A 94 7.47 8.12 -2.34
C VAL A 94 8.88 8.59 -2.68
N GLN A 95 9.75 7.64 -3.03
CA GLN A 95 11.14 7.94 -3.36
C GLN A 95 11.32 8.43 -4.79
N GLY A 96 10.41 8.08 -5.69
CA GLY A 96 10.47 8.54 -7.05
C GLY A 96 9.26 8.10 -7.85
N VAL A 97 9.06 8.79 -8.96
CA VAL A 97 8.08 8.44 -9.97
C VAL A 97 8.85 7.85 -11.15
N ILE A 98 8.45 6.67 -11.59
CA ILE A 98 9.09 6.00 -12.71
C ILE A 98 8.30 6.31 -13.96
N ASP A 99 8.93 6.98 -14.92
CA ASP A 99 8.34 7.26 -16.22
C ASP A 99 8.65 6.10 -17.17
N LEU A 100 7.64 5.65 -17.84
CA LEU A 100 7.79 4.60 -18.85
C LEU A 100 7.83 5.21 -20.25
#